data_bcc90b2d16f385bf284ebc7e43b12376
#
_entry.id   bcc90b2d16f385bf284ebc7e43b12376
#
_cell.length_a   1.000
_cell.length_b   1.000
_cell.length_c   1.000
_cell.angle_alpha   90.00
_cell.angle_beta   90.00
_cell.angle_gamma   90.00
#
_symmetry.space_group_name_H-M   'P 1'
#
loop_
_entity.id
_entity.type
_entity.pdbx_description
1 polymer ?
#
loop_
_entity_poly.entity_id
_entity_poly.type
_entity_poly.pdbx_seq_one_letter_code
_entity_poly.pdbx_strand_id
1 'polypeptide(L)'
;MGYRVVVAGATGNVGREMLNILAEREFPADEVAALASRRSLGTEVSYGDKTLVTKDLDTFDFSGWDIALFAVGSEATQKYAPKAAAAGCVVIDNSSLYRYDPDVPLVVPEVNADAVLGYSKKNIIANPNCSTAQMVVALKPLHDRVPIKRVVVSTYQSVSGAGKQGMDELWDQTKAIYNPTDDKRPEKFTKQIAFNVIPHIDKFMDDGSTKEEWKMVAETKKIVDTRIKVTATCVRVPVFVGHSESINIEFEDFLDEDEARDILREAPGVMVIDKREDGGYVTPVEAAGDYATFISRIRQDSTIDNGINLWCCLLYTSPSPRDATLSRMPSSA
;
A
#
# COMPACT_ATOMS: atom_id res chain seq x y z
N MET A 1 -28.69 -3.48 10.05
CA MET A 1 -28.58 -2.92 8.71
C MET A 1 -27.11 -2.92 8.37
N GLY A 2 -26.71 -3.63 7.30
CA GLY A 2 -25.33 -3.62 6.82
C GLY A 2 -25.13 -2.56 5.73
N TYR A 3 -23.93 -2.45 5.22
CA TYR A 3 -23.56 -1.49 4.20
C TYR A 3 -23.77 -2.04 2.79
N ARG A 4 -24.02 -1.17 1.83
CA ARG A 4 -23.96 -1.49 0.40
C ARG A 4 -22.59 -1.03 -0.14
N VAL A 5 -21.76 -1.98 -0.56
CA VAL A 5 -20.35 -1.76 -0.90
C VAL A 5 -20.10 -1.98 -2.39
N VAL A 6 -19.41 -1.06 -3.01
CA VAL A 6 -18.98 -1.17 -4.41
C VAL A 6 -17.47 -1.37 -4.45
N VAL A 7 -16.98 -2.31 -5.26
CA VAL A 7 -15.56 -2.47 -5.57
C VAL A 7 -15.33 -2.14 -7.06
N ALA A 8 -14.77 -0.98 -7.34
CA ALA A 8 -14.40 -0.55 -8.69
C ALA A 8 -12.99 -1.06 -9.03
N GLY A 9 -12.83 -1.69 -10.20
CA GLY A 9 -11.62 -2.40 -10.59
C GLY A 9 -11.51 -3.82 -10.03
N ALA A 10 -12.64 -4.46 -9.79
CA ALA A 10 -12.78 -5.76 -9.15
C ALA A 10 -12.04 -6.90 -9.86
N THR A 11 -11.70 -6.77 -11.14
CA THR A 11 -10.96 -7.79 -11.91
C THR A 11 -9.44 -7.67 -11.78
N GLY A 12 -8.93 -6.55 -11.25
CA GLY A 12 -7.51 -6.33 -10.95
C GLY A 12 -7.05 -7.05 -9.67
N ASN A 13 -5.73 -7.17 -9.48
CA ASN A 13 -5.18 -7.84 -8.29
C ASN A 13 -5.69 -7.20 -6.99
N VAL A 14 -5.61 -5.88 -6.87
CA VAL A 14 -6.06 -5.13 -5.69
C VAL A 14 -7.58 -5.26 -5.48
N GLY A 15 -8.38 -5.13 -6.55
CA GLY A 15 -9.83 -5.24 -6.42
C GLY A 15 -10.31 -6.63 -6.02
N ARG A 16 -9.65 -7.70 -6.51
CA ARG A 16 -9.91 -9.07 -6.06
C ARG A 16 -9.59 -9.27 -4.60
N GLU A 17 -8.46 -8.71 -4.16
CA GLU A 17 -8.05 -8.79 -2.77
C GLU A 17 -8.99 -8.00 -1.85
N MET A 18 -9.49 -6.83 -2.28
CA MET A 18 -10.54 -6.12 -1.55
C MET A 18 -11.78 -6.99 -1.33
N LEU A 19 -12.22 -7.71 -2.36
CA LEU A 19 -13.36 -8.63 -2.23
C LEU A 19 -13.06 -9.78 -1.27
N ASN A 20 -11.86 -10.37 -1.36
CA ASN A 20 -11.43 -11.44 -0.47
C ASN A 20 -11.44 -11.00 0.99
N ILE A 21 -10.82 -9.84 1.29
CA ILE A 21 -10.73 -9.30 2.66
C ILE A 21 -12.10 -8.93 3.22
N LEU A 22 -12.97 -8.32 2.42
CA LEU A 22 -14.35 -8.03 2.86
C LEU A 22 -15.09 -9.31 3.27
N ALA A 23 -14.89 -10.40 2.51
CA ALA A 23 -15.50 -11.69 2.82
C ALA A 23 -14.84 -12.37 4.04
N GLU A 24 -13.51 -12.42 4.08
CA GLU A 24 -12.73 -13.05 5.16
C GLU A 24 -12.98 -12.40 6.53
N ARG A 25 -13.14 -11.07 6.53
CA ARG A 25 -13.43 -10.29 7.75
C ARG A 25 -14.90 -10.22 8.09
N GLU A 26 -15.75 -10.93 7.36
CA GLU A 26 -17.21 -10.89 7.56
C GLU A 26 -17.73 -9.44 7.63
N PHE A 27 -17.19 -8.56 6.75
CA PHE A 27 -17.61 -7.16 6.74
C PHE A 27 -19.14 -7.08 6.63
N PRO A 28 -19.84 -6.26 7.44
CA PRO A 28 -21.29 -6.21 7.50
C PRO A 28 -21.89 -5.58 6.23
N ALA A 29 -21.72 -6.23 5.08
CA ALA A 29 -22.24 -5.81 3.80
C ALA A 29 -23.58 -6.53 3.50
N ASP A 30 -24.66 -5.77 3.35
CA ASP A 30 -25.94 -6.29 2.88
C ASP A 30 -25.88 -6.61 1.37
N GLU A 31 -25.11 -5.79 0.62
CA GLU A 31 -24.92 -5.98 -0.83
C GLU A 31 -23.49 -5.59 -1.22
N VAL A 32 -22.86 -6.37 -2.10
CA VAL A 32 -21.55 -6.06 -2.70
C VAL A 32 -21.69 -6.07 -4.22
N ALA A 33 -21.22 -5.01 -4.89
CA ALA A 33 -21.18 -4.91 -6.35
C ALA A 33 -19.71 -4.85 -6.84
N ALA A 34 -19.40 -5.70 -7.80
CA ALA A 34 -18.10 -5.71 -8.49
C ALA A 34 -18.23 -4.92 -9.80
N LEU A 35 -17.39 -3.87 -9.96
CA LEU A 35 -17.38 -3.05 -11.18
C LEU A 35 -16.07 -3.22 -11.94
N ALA A 36 -16.17 -3.18 -13.25
CA ALA A 36 -15.02 -3.24 -14.15
C ALA A 36 -15.22 -2.34 -15.38
N SER A 37 -14.17 -2.16 -16.17
CA SER A 37 -14.27 -1.55 -17.49
C SER A 37 -15.00 -2.46 -18.46
N ARG A 38 -15.49 -1.93 -19.58
CA ARG A 38 -16.15 -2.70 -20.66
C ARG A 38 -15.35 -3.90 -21.14
N ARG A 39 -14.01 -3.85 -21.07
CA ARG A 39 -13.15 -4.99 -21.46
C ARG A 39 -13.32 -6.22 -20.56
N SER A 40 -13.71 -6.00 -19.32
CA SER A 40 -13.89 -7.04 -18.32
C SER A 40 -15.34 -7.15 -17.82
N LEU A 41 -16.28 -6.58 -18.58
CA LEU A 41 -17.71 -6.69 -18.28
C LEU A 41 -18.14 -8.16 -18.34
N GLY A 42 -18.93 -8.59 -17.37
CA GLY A 42 -19.41 -9.96 -17.28
C GLY A 42 -18.39 -10.97 -16.74
N THR A 43 -17.18 -10.51 -16.39
CA THR A 43 -16.18 -11.39 -15.74
C THR A 43 -16.67 -11.76 -14.34
N GLU A 44 -16.54 -13.03 -14.00
CA GLU A 44 -16.80 -13.54 -12.67
C GLU A 44 -15.63 -13.28 -11.72
N VAL A 45 -15.95 -12.83 -10.51
CA VAL A 45 -14.99 -12.61 -9.41
C VAL A 45 -15.53 -13.22 -8.12
N SER A 46 -14.65 -13.78 -7.30
CA SER A 46 -15.03 -14.40 -6.03
C SER A 46 -15.26 -13.35 -4.94
N TYR A 47 -16.24 -13.61 -4.08
CA TYR A 47 -16.50 -12.89 -2.84
C TYR A 47 -16.85 -13.92 -1.75
N GLY A 48 -15.86 -14.43 -1.04
CA GLY A 48 -16.02 -15.63 -0.21
C GLY A 48 -16.53 -16.81 -1.02
N ASP A 49 -17.60 -17.44 -0.56
CA ASP A 49 -18.26 -18.56 -1.25
C ASP A 49 -19.19 -18.12 -2.39
N LYS A 50 -19.33 -16.81 -2.62
CA LYS A 50 -20.20 -16.25 -3.67
C LYS A 50 -19.39 -15.85 -4.90
N THR A 51 -20.02 -15.91 -6.05
CA THR A 51 -19.51 -15.38 -7.31
C THR A 51 -20.27 -14.13 -7.68
N LEU A 52 -19.56 -13.03 -7.95
CA LEU A 52 -20.13 -11.79 -8.44
C LEU A 52 -19.81 -11.63 -9.92
N VAL A 53 -20.79 -11.19 -10.71
CA VAL A 53 -20.59 -10.83 -12.11
C VAL A 53 -20.34 -9.34 -12.21
N THR A 54 -19.23 -8.94 -12.85
CA THR A 54 -18.85 -7.53 -12.96
C THR A 54 -19.84 -6.74 -13.81
N LYS A 55 -20.20 -5.55 -13.28
CA LYS A 55 -21.04 -4.54 -13.94
C LYS A 55 -20.16 -3.46 -14.58
N ASP A 56 -20.70 -2.71 -15.54
CA ASP A 56 -19.99 -1.63 -16.24
C ASP A 56 -19.86 -0.39 -15.33
N LEU A 57 -18.62 0.00 -15.02
CA LEU A 57 -18.33 1.19 -14.24
C LEU A 57 -18.82 2.49 -14.91
N ASP A 58 -18.87 2.52 -16.26
CA ASP A 58 -19.30 3.71 -17.02
C ASP A 58 -20.78 4.06 -16.81
N THR A 59 -21.62 3.04 -16.65
CA THR A 59 -23.08 3.19 -16.57
C THR A 59 -23.66 2.89 -15.19
N PHE A 60 -22.79 2.57 -14.21
CA PHE A 60 -23.24 2.21 -12.88
C PHE A 60 -23.84 3.41 -12.14
N ASP A 61 -25.02 3.20 -11.53
CA ASP A 61 -25.64 4.18 -10.66
C ASP A 61 -25.21 3.94 -9.20
N PHE A 62 -24.52 4.93 -8.64
CA PHE A 62 -24.03 4.89 -7.26
C PHE A 62 -25.09 5.30 -6.23
N SER A 63 -26.29 5.67 -6.64
CA SER A 63 -27.37 6.10 -5.72
C SER A 63 -27.73 4.98 -4.75
N GLY A 64 -27.75 5.30 -3.46
CA GLY A 64 -28.08 4.36 -2.38
C GLY A 64 -26.99 3.35 -2.05
N TRP A 65 -25.76 3.55 -2.51
CA TRP A 65 -24.57 2.82 -2.08
C TRP A 65 -23.84 3.63 -1.01
N ASP A 66 -23.31 2.94 0.01
CA ASP A 66 -22.69 3.59 1.16
C ASP A 66 -21.19 3.80 0.97
N ILE A 67 -20.48 2.77 0.48
CA ILE A 67 -19.02 2.74 0.38
C ILE A 67 -18.62 2.31 -1.03
N ALA A 68 -17.62 3.01 -1.58
CA ALA A 68 -17.04 2.67 -2.88
C ALA A 68 -15.51 2.53 -2.76
N LEU A 69 -15.02 1.30 -2.86
CA LEU A 69 -13.58 0.97 -2.88
C LEU A 69 -13.04 1.10 -4.30
N PHE A 70 -12.13 2.04 -4.54
CA PHE A 70 -11.58 2.33 -5.86
C PHE A 70 -10.19 1.72 -6.03
N ALA A 71 -10.12 0.57 -6.70
CA ALA A 71 -8.90 -0.10 -7.13
C ALA A 71 -8.63 0.13 -8.63
N VAL A 72 -8.82 1.35 -9.10
CA VAL A 72 -8.63 1.77 -10.49
C VAL A 72 -7.51 2.81 -10.60
N GLY A 73 -7.02 3.05 -11.82
CA GLY A 73 -6.00 4.08 -12.06
C GLY A 73 -6.55 5.51 -11.90
N SER A 74 -5.65 6.47 -11.72
CA SER A 74 -5.99 7.88 -11.44
C SER A 74 -6.94 8.51 -12.48
N GLU A 75 -6.84 8.14 -13.77
CA GLU A 75 -7.74 8.63 -14.81
C GLU A 75 -9.19 8.18 -14.58
N ALA A 76 -9.40 6.90 -14.26
CA ALA A 76 -10.72 6.38 -13.93
C ALA A 76 -11.22 6.96 -12.60
N THR A 77 -10.36 7.07 -11.60
CA THR A 77 -10.71 7.74 -10.32
C THR A 77 -11.18 9.17 -10.55
N GLN A 78 -10.47 9.94 -11.37
CA GLN A 78 -10.85 11.32 -11.71
C GLN A 78 -12.25 11.41 -12.33
N LYS A 79 -12.62 10.42 -13.15
CA LYS A 79 -13.91 10.38 -13.83
C LYS A 79 -15.06 9.94 -12.93
N TYR A 80 -14.83 8.96 -12.06
CA TYR A 80 -15.93 8.26 -11.36
C TYR A 80 -16.01 8.54 -9.86
N ALA A 81 -14.89 8.83 -9.17
CA ALA A 81 -14.94 9.11 -7.73
C ALA A 81 -15.82 10.32 -7.37
N PRO A 82 -15.78 11.44 -8.13
CA PRO A 82 -16.70 12.56 -7.86
C PRO A 82 -18.17 12.20 -8.06
N LYS A 83 -18.49 11.28 -8.98
CA LYS A 83 -19.86 10.82 -9.21
C LYS A 83 -20.36 9.96 -8.05
N ALA A 84 -19.53 9.04 -7.57
CA ALA A 84 -19.85 8.22 -6.39
C ALA A 84 -20.02 9.09 -5.13
N ALA A 85 -19.11 10.03 -4.91
CA ALA A 85 -19.16 10.97 -3.79
C ALA A 85 -20.42 11.87 -3.83
N ALA A 86 -20.78 12.38 -5.01
CA ALA A 86 -22.00 13.18 -5.21
C ALA A 86 -23.29 12.38 -5.01
N ALA A 87 -23.27 11.08 -5.25
CA ALA A 87 -24.38 10.16 -4.99
C ALA A 87 -24.52 9.77 -3.49
N GLY A 88 -23.59 10.24 -2.64
CA GLY A 88 -23.60 9.97 -1.20
C GLY A 88 -22.66 8.84 -0.75
N CYS A 89 -21.97 8.14 -1.68
CA CYS A 89 -21.00 7.15 -1.29
C CYS A 89 -19.76 7.78 -0.65
N VAL A 90 -19.21 7.13 0.38
CA VAL A 90 -17.85 7.41 0.82
C VAL A 90 -16.89 6.64 -0.07
N VAL A 91 -16.05 7.35 -0.81
CA VAL A 91 -15.06 6.75 -1.72
C VAL A 91 -13.75 6.53 -0.97
N ILE A 92 -13.22 5.30 -1.02
CA ILE A 92 -11.86 4.98 -0.55
C ILE A 92 -11.00 4.77 -1.79
N ASP A 93 -10.14 5.74 -2.10
CA ASP A 93 -9.35 5.78 -3.32
C ASP A 93 -7.94 5.23 -3.11
N ASN A 94 -7.62 4.16 -3.81
CA ASN A 94 -6.28 3.56 -3.80
C ASN A 94 -5.34 4.16 -4.87
N SER A 95 -5.83 5.04 -5.73
CA SER A 95 -5.01 5.73 -6.72
C SER A 95 -4.17 6.85 -6.09
N SER A 96 -3.27 7.43 -6.86
CA SER A 96 -2.47 8.58 -6.39
C SER A 96 -3.16 9.93 -6.55
N LEU A 97 -4.40 9.97 -7.09
CA LEU A 97 -5.03 11.21 -7.53
C LEU A 97 -5.28 12.20 -6.39
N TYR A 98 -5.89 11.73 -5.30
CA TYR A 98 -6.34 12.58 -4.21
C TYR A 98 -5.39 12.65 -3.01
N ARG A 99 -4.27 11.92 -3.03
CA ARG A 99 -3.34 11.85 -1.89
C ARG A 99 -2.79 13.20 -1.43
N TYR A 100 -2.63 14.13 -2.38
CA TYR A 100 -2.05 15.46 -2.12
C TYR A 100 -3.08 16.58 -2.05
N ASP A 101 -4.36 16.25 -2.25
CA ASP A 101 -5.45 17.20 -2.09
C ASP A 101 -5.61 17.56 -0.59
N PRO A 102 -5.58 18.87 -0.22
CA PRO A 102 -5.67 19.29 1.18
C PRO A 102 -7.04 18.99 1.82
N ASP A 103 -8.09 18.84 1.00
CA ASP A 103 -9.43 18.55 1.47
C ASP A 103 -9.77 17.05 1.50
N VAL A 104 -8.81 16.20 1.11
CA VAL A 104 -8.95 14.74 1.15
C VAL A 104 -7.98 14.19 2.20
N PRO A 105 -8.46 13.50 3.23
CA PRO A 105 -7.59 12.85 4.20
C PRO A 105 -6.82 11.70 3.55
N LEU A 106 -5.52 11.64 3.85
CA LEU A 106 -4.63 10.53 3.50
C LEU A 106 -4.46 9.68 4.74
N VAL A 107 -5.02 8.47 4.75
CA VAL A 107 -5.22 7.69 5.98
C VAL A 107 -4.48 6.37 5.95
N VAL A 108 -3.75 6.12 7.05
CA VAL A 108 -3.26 4.81 7.48
C VAL A 108 -3.84 4.57 8.87
N PRO A 109 -4.81 3.67 9.03
CA PRO A 109 -5.58 3.55 10.28
C PRO A 109 -4.75 3.34 11.54
N GLU A 110 -3.62 2.63 11.43
CA GLU A 110 -2.70 2.39 12.55
C GLU A 110 -1.88 3.63 12.93
N VAL A 111 -1.87 4.65 12.08
CA VAL A 111 -1.00 5.83 12.21
C VAL A 111 -1.79 7.09 12.54
N ASN A 112 -2.84 7.35 11.76
CA ASN A 112 -3.60 8.59 11.81
C ASN A 112 -5.11 8.37 11.61
N ALA A 113 -5.69 7.37 12.30
CA ALA A 113 -7.11 7.00 12.16
C ALA A 113 -8.08 8.20 12.27
N ASP A 114 -7.78 9.15 13.16
CA ASP A 114 -8.64 10.32 13.39
C ASP A 114 -8.73 11.25 12.16
N ALA A 115 -7.74 11.19 11.25
CA ALA A 115 -7.77 11.94 10.01
C ALA A 115 -8.95 11.53 9.11
N VAL A 116 -9.51 10.34 9.30
CA VAL A 116 -10.69 9.86 8.56
C VAL A 116 -11.86 10.81 8.69
N LEU A 117 -12.03 11.48 9.84
CA LEU A 117 -13.14 12.42 10.09
C LEU A 117 -13.17 13.59 9.10
N GLY A 118 -12.05 13.85 8.42
CA GLY A 118 -11.97 14.86 7.35
C GLY A 118 -12.63 14.47 6.03
N TYR A 119 -13.11 13.22 5.89
CA TYR A 119 -13.69 12.72 4.63
C TYR A 119 -14.92 13.51 4.16
N SER A 120 -15.69 14.05 5.09
CA SER A 120 -16.97 14.73 4.82
C SER A 120 -16.84 15.96 3.89
N LYS A 121 -15.65 16.51 3.72
CA LYS A 121 -15.42 17.64 2.80
C LYS A 121 -15.68 17.25 1.33
N LYS A 122 -15.28 16.05 0.92
CA LYS A 122 -15.42 15.56 -0.46
C LYS A 122 -16.03 14.17 -0.56
N ASN A 123 -16.39 13.53 0.53
CA ASN A 123 -16.77 12.12 0.62
C ASN A 123 -15.70 11.18 0.01
N ILE A 124 -14.43 11.57 0.11
CA ILE A 124 -13.29 10.81 -0.40
C ILE A 124 -12.25 10.66 0.71
N ILE A 125 -11.71 9.45 0.83
CA ILE A 125 -10.55 9.09 1.66
C ILE A 125 -9.49 8.57 0.70
N ALA A 126 -8.26 9.08 0.79
CA ALA A 126 -7.13 8.57 0.00
C ALA A 126 -6.32 7.56 0.80
N ASN A 127 -5.89 6.50 0.10
CA ASN A 127 -4.96 5.49 0.61
C ASN A 127 -3.54 5.81 0.11
N PRO A 128 -2.47 5.71 0.93
CA PRO A 128 -1.12 6.08 0.53
C PRO A 128 -0.50 5.10 -0.47
N ASN A 129 0.69 5.46 -0.92
CA ASN A 129 1.58 4.56 -1.65
C ASN A 129 1.95 3.34 -0.78
N CYS A 130 2.15 2.21 -1.42
CA CYS A 130 2.44 0.93 -0.76
C CYS A 130 3.65 0.98 0.16
N SER A 131 4.77 1.50 -0.35
CA SER A 131 5.99 1.63 0.44
C SER A 131 5.79 2.65 1.57
N THR A 132 5.12 3.77 1.31
CA THR A 132 4.79 4.73 2.37
C THR A 132 3.96 4.08 3.48
N ALA A 133 2.94 3.29 3.12
CA ALA A 133 2.04 2.68 4.11
C ALA A 133 2.80 1.82 5.13
N GLN A 134 3.66 0.91 4.67
CA GLN A 134 4.43 0.04 5.57
C GLN A 134 5.47 0.83 6.38
N MET A 135 6.14 1.80 5.76
CA MET A 135 7.13 2.62 6.43
C MET A 135 6.53 3.43 7.57
N VAL A 136 5.42 4.13 7.34
CA VAL A 136 4.84 5.01 8.37
C VAL A 136 4.28 4.24 9.58
N VAL A 137 3.89 2.98 9.39
CA VAL A 137 3.47 2.11 10.50
C VAL A 137 4.64 1.75 11.40
N ALA A 138 5.82 1.53 10.84
CA ALA A 138 7.03 1.35 11.63
C ALA A 138 7.51 2.67 12.28
N LEU A 139 7.38 3.80 11.55
CA LEU A 139 7.88 5.09 12.03
C LEU A 139 7.02 5.70 13.14
N LYS A 140 5.69 5.60 13.03
CA LYS A 140 4.76 6.33 13.94
C LYS A 140 4.97 6.02 15.41
N PRO A 141 4.98 4.74 15.86
CA PRO A 141 5.16 4.43 17.28
C PRO A 141 6.52 4.91 17.82
N LEU A 142 7.56 4.86 17.02
CA LEU A 142 8.87 5.37 17.37
C LEU A 142 8.89 6.90 17.45
N HIS A 143 8.24 7.57 16.49
CA HIS A 143 8.12 9.04 16.46
C HIS A 143 7.33 9.60 17.63
N ASP A 144 6.32 8.89 18.09
CA ASP A 144 5.51 9.27 19.26
C ASP A 144 6.32 9.20 20.56
N ARG A 145 7.30 8.30 20.61
CA ARG A 145 8.20 8.16 21.77
C ARG A 145 9.35 9.16 21.75
N VAL A 146 10.02 9.27 20.60
CA VAL A 146 11.11 10.23 20.36
C VAL A 146 10.94 10.81 18.95
N PRO A 147 10.82 12.13 18.79
CA PRO A 147 10.61 12.73 17.48
C PRO A 147 11.69 12.34 16.47
N ILE A 148 11.26 11.92 15.29
CA ILE A 148 12.14 11.59 14.18
C ILE A 148 12.57 12.87 13.47
N LYS A 149 13.86 13.05 13.30
CA LYS A 149 14.49 14.14 12.57
C LYS A 149 14.67 13.83 11.10
N ARG A 150 15.14 12.61 10.78
CA ARG A 150 15.48 12.20 9.42
C ARG A 150 15.27 10.71 9.19
N VAL A 151 14.83 10.36 7.98
CA VAL A 151 14.71 8.99 7.51
C VAL A 151 15.46 8.83 6.19
N VAL A 152 16.30 7.81 6.09
CA VAL A 152 16.89 7.33 4.84
C VAL A 152 16.31 5.95 4.57
N VAL A 153 15.69 5.76 3.42
CA VAL A 153 15.06 4.50 3.07
C VAL A 153 15.47 4.02 1.68
N SER A 154 15.81 2.75 1.59
CA SER A 154 15.93 2.03 0.32
C SER A 154 14.85 0.97 0.25
N THR A 155 14.01 1.02 -0.80
CA THR A 155 12.95 0.04 -0.98
C THR A 155 13.39 -1.08 -1.92
N TYR A 156 12.87 -2.27 -1.68
CA TYR A 156 13.01 -3.47 -2.51
C TYR A 156 11.60 -3.91 -2.90
N GLN A 157 11.09 -3.30 -4.01
CA GLN A 157 9.69 -3.45 -4.39
C GLN A 157 9.49 -4.60 -5.37
N SER A 158 8.58 -5.51 -5.05
CA SER A 158 8.19 -6.62 -5.90
C SER A 158 7.48 -6.17 -7.18
N VAL A 159 7.47 -7.04 -8.18
CA VAL A 159 6.85 -6.77 -9.49
C VAL A 159 5.32 -6.70 -9.44
N SER A 160 4.67 -7.23 -8.41
CA SER A 160 3.21 -7.15 -8.24
C SER A 160 2.70 -5.71 -8.19
N GLY A 161 3.52 -4.76 -7.67
CA GLY A 161 3.22 -3.32 -7.69
C GLY A 161 3.07 -2.74 -9.11
N ALA A 162 3.63 -3.38 -10.13
CA ALA A 162 3.42 -3.05 -11.54
C ALA A 162 2.22 -3.78 -12.18
N GLY A 163 1.45 -4.51 -11.38
CA GLY A 163 0.28 -5.27 -11.79
C GLY A 163 0.63 -6.61 -12.46
N LYS A 164 -0.40 -7.27 -13.03
CA LYS A 164 -0.27 -8.57 -13.69
C LYS A 164 0.84 -8.59 -14.75
N GLN A 165 0.92 -7.54 -15.57
CA GLN A 165 1.94 -7.45 -16.62
C GLN A 165 3.37 -7.51 -16.08
N GLY A 166 3.64 -6.89 -14.92
CA GLY A 166 4.95 -6.97 -14.28
C GLY A 166 5.30 -8.38 -13.79
N MET A 167 4.32 -9.10 -13.25
CA MET A 167 4.49 -10.49 -12.82
C MET A 167 4.69 -11.43 -14.02
N ASP A 168 3.89 -11.27 -15.08
CA ASP A 168 4.01 -12.04 -16.31
C ASP A 168 5.40 -11.81 -16.95
N GLU A 169 5.88 -10.57 -17.00
CA GLU A 169 7.20 -10.24 -17.55
C GLU A 169 8.35 -10.88 -16.75
N LEU A 170 8.31 -10.81 -15.41
CA LEU A 170 9.32 -11.52 -14.59
C LEU A 170 9.32 -13.02 -14.87
N TRP A 171 8.15 -13.62 -14.93
CA TRP A 171 7.98 -15.05 -15.20
C TRP A 171 8.52 -15.44 -16.56
N ASP A 172 8.15 -14.69 -17.61
CA ASP A 172 8.54 -14.99 -18.98
C ASP A 172 10.03 -14.75 -19.21
N GLN A 173 10.61 -13.68 -18.68
CA GLN A 173 12.04 -13.43 -18.74
C GLN A 173 12.82 -14.53 -17.98
N THR A 174 12.32 -14.98 -16.83
CA THR A 174 12.95 -16.07 -16.07
C THR A 174 12.99 -17.37 -16.89
N LYS A 175 11.86 -17.73 -17.55
CA LYS A 175 11.84 -18.91 -18.44
C LYS A 175 12.81 -18.77 -19.62
N ALA A 176 12.85 -17.60 -20.24
CA ALA A 176 13.68 -17.32 -21.40
C ALA A 176 15.18 -17.46 -21.12
N ILE A 177 15.63 -17.12 -19.91
CA ILE A 177 17.04 -17.30 -19.51
C ILE A 177 17.46 -18.77 -19.55
N TYR A 178 16.55 -19.68 -19.25
CA TYR A 178 16.82 -21.14 -19.31
C TYR A 178 16.42 -21.78 -20.65
N ASN A 179 15.77 -21.01 -21.54
CA ASN A 179 15.41 -21.47 -22.87
C ASN A 179 15.94 -20.48 -23.94
N PRO A 180 17.13 -20.73 -24.55
CA PRO A 180 17.77 -19.78 -25.46
C PRO A 180 16.97 -19.44 -26.73
N THR A 181 15.93 -20.19 -27.06
CA THR A 181 15.06 -19.91 -28.21
C THR A 181 13.98 -18.86 -27.94
N ASP A 182 13.85 -18.41 -26.70
CA ASP A 182 12.76 -17.54 -26.24
C ASP A 182 13.34 -16.17 -25.83
N ASP A 183 13.52 -15.25 -26.79
CA ASP A 183 13.99 -13.88 -26.52
C ASP A 183 12.83 -13.04 -25.97
N LYS A 184 12.85 -12.77 -24.66
CA LYS A 184 11.87 -11.91 -23.97
C LYS A 184 12.51 -10.59 -23.54
N ARG A 185 12.29 -9.57 -24.37
CA ARG A 185 12.75 -8.21 -24.08
C ARG A 185 11.88 -7.52 -23.03
N PRO A 186 12.41 -6.53 -22.29
CA PRO A 186 11.62 -5.70 -21.40
C PRO A 186 10.50 -4.97 -22.16
N GLU A 187 9.27 -5.07 -21.66
CA GLU A 187 8.09 -4.35 -22.18
C GLU A 187 7.48 -3.44 -21.12
N LYS A 188 7.31 -3.94 -19.90
CA LYS A 188 6.74 -3.22 -18.76
C LYS A 188 7.81 -2.47 -17.98
N PHE A 189 8.97 -3.08 -17.79
CA PHE A 189 10.09 -2.47 -17.09
C PHE A 189 11.07 -1.84 -18.08
N THR A 190 11.87 -0.88 -17.60
CA THR A 190 12.85 -0.17 -18.42
C THR A 190 14.08 -1.02 -18.80
N LYS A 191 14.30 -2.09 -18.06
CA LYS A 191 15.38 -3.08 -18.23
C LYS A 191 14.88 -4.46 -17.86
N GLN A 192 15.64 -5.51 -18.22
CA GLN A 192 15.38 -6.87 -17.75
C GLN A 192 15.26 -6.88 -16.23
N ILE A 193 14.18 -7.50 -15.73
CA ILE A 193 13.92 -7.62 -14.29
C ILE A 193 14.37 -8.99 -13.76
N ALA A 194 14.28 -10.06 -14.55
CA ALA A 194 14.69 -11.38 -14.11
C ALA A 194 16.18 -11.38 -13.75
N PHE A 195 16.50 -11.82 -12.52
CA PHE A 195 17.86 -11.84 -11.94
C PHE A 195 18.56 -10.46 -11.92
N ASN A 196 17.80 -9.38 -11.81
CA ASN A 196 18.33 -8.02 -11.83
C ASN A 196 17.60 -7.12 -10.84
N VAL A 197 18.22 -5.99 -10.49
CA VAL A 197 17.61 -4.90 -9.71
C VAL A 197 17.57 -3.63 -10.57
N ILE A 198 16.45 -2.90 -10.52
CA ILE A 198 16.24 -1.69 -11.31
C ILE A 198 16.00 -0.52 -10.37
N PRO A 199 16.97 0.40 -10.15
CA PRO A 199 16.82 1.55 -9.26
C PRO A 199 16.03 2.68 -9.96
N HIS A 200 14.82 2.35 -10.43
CA HIS A 200 13.97 3.27 -11.16
C HIS A 200 12.52 2.76 -11.12
N ILE A 201 11.67 3.49 -10.41
CA ILE A 201 10.22 3.24 -10.36
C ILE A 201 9.49 4.55 -10.61
N ASP A 202 8.54 4.54 -11.58
CA ASP A 202 7.80 5.71 -12.05
C ASP A 202 8.72 6.69 -12.83
N LYS A 203 8.29 7.90 -13.09
CA LYS A 203 8.97 8.90 -13.92
C LYS A 203 10.03 9.66 -13.12
N PHE A 204 11.14 10.02 -13.78
CA PHE A 204 12.09 10.97 -13.21
C PHE A 204 11.48 12.37 -13.08
N MET A 205 11.86 13.05 -12.03
CA MET A 205 11.55 14.44 -11.75
C MET A 205 12.78 15.32 -12.02
N ASP A 206 12.59 16.63 -12.05
CA ASP A 206 13.64 17.60 -12.42
C ASP A 206 14.84 17.61 -11.45
N ASP A 207 14.61 17.21 -10.20
CA ASP A 207 15.67 17.10 -9.18
C ASP A 207 16.47 15.79 -9.24
N GLY A 208 16.15 14.91 -10.20
CA GLY A 208 16.78 13.60 -10.37
C GLY A 208 16.16 12.48 -9.54
N SER A 209 15.25 12.78 -8.63
CA SER A 209 14.45 11.76 -7.96
C SER A 209 13.41 11.16 -8.90
N THR A 210 12.83 10.01 -8.51
CA THR A 210 11.65 9.48 -9.20
C THR A 210 10.38 9.92 -8.51
N LYS A 211 9.26 9.90 -9.24
CA LYS A 211 7.95 10.22 -8.65
C LYS A 211 7.59 9.25 -7.51
N GLU A 212 8.06 8.00 -7.56
CA GLU A 212 7.86 7.04 -6.47
C GLU A 212 8.57 7.50 -5.19
N GLU A 213 9.81 7.95 -5.29
CA GLU A 213 10.60 8.49 -4.18
C GLU A 213 9.96 9.76 -3.61
N TRP A 214 9.50 10.65 -4.49
CA TRP A 214 8.78 11.85 -4.10
C TRP A 214 7.50 11.55 -3.32
N LYS A 215 6.73 10.50 -3.74
CA LYS A 215 5.52 10.05 -3.00
C LYS A 215 5.87 9.70 -1.56
N MET A 216 6.93 8.94 -1.33
CA MET A 216 7.35 8.57 0.02
C MET A 216 7.65 9.79 0.88
N VAL A 217 8.32 10.79 0.30
CA VAL A 217 8.62 12.06 1.00
C VAL A 217 7.34 12.83 1.34
N ALA A 218 6.50 13.08 0.35
CA ALA A 218 5.31 13.91 0.48
C ALA A 218 4.23 13.27 1.38
N GLU A 219 4.02 11.97 1.20
CA GLU A 219 3.01 11.23 1.95
C GLU A 219 3.41 11.04 3.42
N THR A 220 4.68 10.72 3.72
CA THR A 220 5.19 10.65 5.11
C THR A 220 4.96 11.96 5.85
N LYS A 221 5.24 13.09 5.21
CA LYS A 221 4.99 14.42 5.79
C LYS A 221 3.52 14.68 6.06
N LYS A 222 2.62 14.24 5.17
CA LYS A 222 1.18 14.44 5.33
C LYS A 222 0.58 13.51 6.40
N ILE A 223 1.10 12.29 6.54
CA ILE A 223 0.55 11.26 7.43
C ILE A 223 1.11 11.38 8.85
N VAL A 224 2.42 11.60 8.99
CA VAL A 224 3.12 11.54 10.29
C VAL A 224 3.46 12.93 10.80
N ASP A 225 4.43 13.61 10.19
CA ASP A 225 4.87 14.95 10.60
C ASP A 225 5.60 15.67 9.45
N THR A 226 5.22 16.92 9.21
CA THR A 226 5.80 17.75 8.15
C THR A 226 7.28 18.08 8.36
N ARG A 227 7.79 17.96 9.60
CA ARG A 227 9.18 18.26 9.99
C ARG A 227 10.14 17.14 9.62
N ILE A 228 9.68 15.91 9.45
CA ILE A 228 10.53 14.75 9.13
C ILE A 228 11.20 14.97 7.76
N LYS A 229 12.53 14.88 7.74
CA LYS A 229 13.31 14.88 6.51
C LYS A 229 13.42 13.46 5.99
N VAL A 230 12.91 13.19 4.78
CA VAL A 230 12.95 11.86 4.17
C VAL A 230 13.75 11.91 2.88
N THR A 231 14.60 10.93 2.66
CA THR A 231 15.21 10.62 1.37
C THR A 231 15.01 9.15 1.07
N ALA A 232 14.61 8.84 -0.16
CA ALA A 232 14.28 7.49 -0.59
C ALA A 232 15.03 7.11 -1.86
N THR A 233 15.37 5.83 -1.99
CA THR A 233 15.80 5.20 -3.24
C THR A 233 14.89 4.01 -3.50
N CYS A 234 14.08 4.08 -4.56
CA CYS A 234 13.10 3.05 -4.88
C CYS A 234 13.63 2.07 -5.93
N VAL A 235 13.77 0.79 -5.53
CA VAL A 235 14.34 -0.26 -6.37
C VAL A 235 13.31 -1.33 -6.68
N ARG A 236 13.13 -1.68 -7.96
CA ARG A 236 12.38 -2.85 -8.39
C ARG A 236 13.27 -4.09 -8.33
N VAL A 237 12.79 -5.14 -7.66
CA VAL A 237 13.50 -6.41 -7.47
C VAL A 237 12.73 -7.58 -8.09
N PRO A 238 13.42 -8.70 -8.46
CA PRO A 238 12.82 -9.87 -9.10
C PRO A 238 12.10 -10.77 -8.08
N VAL A 239 11.21 -10.17 -7.30
CA VAL A 239 10.34 -10.80 -6.32
C VAL A 239 8.90 -10.63 -6.81
N PHE A 240 8.10 -11.70 -6.79
CA PHE A 240 6.73 -11.63 -7.30
C PHE A 240 5.83 -10.77 -6.43
N VAL A 241 5.85 -10.98 -5.11
CA VAL A 241 4.94 -10.36 -4.16
C VAL A 241 5.69 -9.97 -2.88
N GLY A 242 5.25 -8.91 -2.21
CA GLY A 242 5.86 -8.41 -0.97
C GLY A 242 6.95 -7.38 -1.22
N HIS A 243 6.86 -6.25 -0.52
CA HIS A 243 7.87 -5.18 -0.55
C HIS A 243 8.69 -5.21 0.73
N SER A 244 9.97 -4.88 0.60
CA SER A 244 10.83 -4.71 1.76
C SER A 244 11.49 -3.34 1.74
N GLU A 245 11.92 -2.87 2.89
CA GLU A 245 12.60 -1.60 3.06
C GLU A 245 13.72 -1.71 4.07
N SER A 246 14.87 -1.18 3.72
CA SER A 246 15.95 -0.89 4.66
C SER A 246 15.79 0.57 5.10
N ILE A 247 15.52 0.77 6.38
CA ILE A 247 15.19 2.09 6.93
C ILE A 247 16.26 2.46 7.97
N ASN A 248 16.87 3.63 7.79
CA ASN A 248 17.72 4.28 8.77
C ASN A 248 16.99 5.51 9.31
N ILE A 249 16.88 5.61 10.62
CA ILE A 249 16.14 6.65 11.32
C ILE A 249 17.07 7.42 12.23
N GLU A 250 17.10 8.73 12.11
CA GLU A 250 17.77 9.66 13.04
C GLU A 250 16.70 10.35 13.88
N PHE A 251 16.85 10.29 15.20
CA PHE A 251 15.94 10.91 16.18
C PHE A 251 16.51 12.21 16.73
N GLU A 252 15.66 13.03 17.36
CA GLU A 252 16.10 14.24 18.07
C GLU A 252 16.91 13.89 19.33
N ASP A 253 16.51 12.81 20.03
CA ASP A 253 17.16 12.29 21.22
C ASP A 253 17.47 10.80 21.09
N PHE A 254 18.27 10.24 21.99
CA PHE A 254 18.63 8.84 22.00
C PHE A 254 17.42 7.92 22.26
N LEU A 255 17.28 6.90 21.44
CA LEU A 255 16.35 5.79 21.64
C LEU A 255 17.15 4.49 21.59
N ASP A 256 17.07 3.71 22.67
CA ASP A 256 17.73 2.41 22.76
C ASP A 256 17.06 1.38 21.84
N GLU A 257 17.83 0.48 21.24
CA GLU A 257 17.32 -0.52 20.30
C GLU A 257 16.37 -1.53 20.93
N ASP A 258 16.53 -1.86 22.21
CA ASP A 258 15.63 -2.78 22.92
C ASP A 258 14.32 -2.06 23.28
N GLU A 259 14.39 -0.78 23.68
CA GLU A 259 13.20 0.05 23.85
C GLU A 259 12.44 0.22 22.53
N ALA A 260 13.14 0.47 21.43
CA ALA A 260 12.51 0.56 20.10
C ALA A 260 11.83 -0.76 19.68
N ARG A 261 12.45 -1.90 19.99
CA ARG A 261 11.89 -3.24 19.74
C ARG A 261 10.63 -3.48 20.54
N ASP A 262 10.60 -3.09 21.80
CA ASP A 262 9.43 -3.24 22.66
C ASP A 262 8.28 -2.33 22.22
N ILE A 263 8.56 -1.08 21.87
CA ILE A 263 7.57 -0.15 21.29
C ILE A 263 6.93 -0.75 20.03
N LEU A 264 7.74 -1.31 19.14
CA LEU A 264 7.26 -1.90 17.88
C LEU A 264 6.44 -3.16 18.11
N ARG A 265 6.72 -3.97 19.15
CA ARG A 265 5.94 -5.16 19.52
C ARG A 265 4.50 -4.82 19.95
N GLU A 266 4.34 -3.69 20.61
CA GLU A 266 3.04 -3.20 21.08
C GLU A 266 2.28 -2.39 20.02
N ALA A 267 2.94 -2.07 18.91
CA ALA A 267 2.36 -1.21 17.88
C ALA A 267 1.28 -1.93 17.06
N PRO A 268 0.14 -1.27 16.77
CA PRO A 268 -0.92 -1.87 15.97
C PRO A 268 -0.45 -2.18 14.55
N GLY A 269 -0.78 -3.37 14.05
CA GLY A 269 -0.44 -3.81 12.70
C GLY A 269 1.03 -4.16 12.49
N VAL A 270 1.84 -4.20 13.54
CA VAL A 270 3.27 -4.57 13.52
C VAL A 270 3.48 -5.96 14.10
N MET A 271 4.36 -6.73 13.48
CA MET A 271 4.88 -8.00 14.00
C MET A 271 6.40 -7.95 14.00
N VAL A 272 7.02 -8.06 15.16
CA VAL A 272 8.48 -8.04 15.29
C VAL A 272 9.01 -9.48 15.33
N ILE A 273 9.79 -9.83 14.29
CA ILE A 273 10.58 -11.06 14.21
C ILE A 273 12.02 -10.65 14.04
N ASP A 274 12.73 -10.53 15.14
CA ASP A 274 14.08 -9.97 15.21
C ASP A 274 14.96 -10.78 16.14
N LYS A 275 15.50 -11.88 15.61
CA LYS A 275 16.46 -12.71 16.31
C LYS A 275 17.84 -12.55 15.67
N ARG A 276 18.89 -12.47 16.50
CA ARG A 276 20.29 -12.35 16.03
C ARG A 276 20.88 -13.72 15.73
N GLU A 277 20.21 -14.49 14.87
CA GLU A 277 20.60 -15.81 14.41
C GLU A 277 20.30 -15.98 12.92
N ASP A 278 20.83 -17.01 12.31
CA ASP A 278 20.58 -17.32 10.90
C ASP A 278 19.08 -17.57 10.67
N GLY A 279 18.48 -16.83 9.71
CA GLY A 279 17.05 -16.90 9.42
C GLY A 279 16.15 -16.17 10.43
N GLY A 280 16.69 -15.46 11.42
CA GLY A 280 15.92 -14.75 12.46
C GLY A 280 15.27 -13.44 12.01
N TYR A 281 14.88 -13.31 10.74
CA TYR A 281 14.27 -12.14 10.10
C TYR A 281 13.23 -12.59 9.07
N VAL A 282 12.39 -11.66 8.62
CA VAL A 282 11.34 -11.94 7.63
C VAL A 282 11.73 -11.41 6.25
N THR A 283 11.45 -12.23 5.23
CA THR A 283 11.63 -11.89 3.82
C THR A 283 10.27 -11.73 3.12
N PRO A 284 10.20 -11.17 1.90
CA PRO A 284 8.95 -11.02 1.17
C PRO A 284 8.16 -12.32 0.97
N VAL A 285 8.86 -13.44 0.77
CA VAL A 285 8.21 -14.76 0.55
C VAL A 285 7.45 -15.22 1.79
N GLU A 286 8.00 -14.96 2.98
CA GLU A 286 7.38 -15.34 4.26
C GLU A 286 6.26 -14.37 4.66
N ALA A 287 6.42 -13.09 4.32
CA ALA A 287 5.39 -12.09 4.56
C ALA A 287 4.16 -12.25 3.64
N ALA A 288 4.29 -13.01 2.54
CA ALA A 288 3.23 -13.19 1.58
C ALA A 288 2.03 -13.93 2.18
N GLY A 289 0.84 -13.31 2.14
CA GLY A 289 -0.41 -13.87 2.70
C GLY A 289 -0.71 -13.42 4.13
N ASP A 290 0.15 -12.61 4.75
CA ASP A 290 -0.12 -12.01 6.06
C ASP A 290 -0.39 -10.50 5.91
N TYR A 291 -1.15 -9.94 6.85
CA TYR A 291 -1.54 -8.53 6.84
C TYR A 291 -0.67 -7.66 7.76
N ALA A 292 0.24 -8.25 8.52
CA ALA A 292 1.13 -7.52 9.41
C ALA A 292 2.28 -6.84 8.67
N THR A 293 2.71 -5.70 9.20
CA THR A 293 4.00 -5.10 8.87
C THR A 293 5.07 -5.78 9.69
N PHE A 294 5.90 -6.61 9.06
CA PHE A 294 6.98 -7.32 9.74
C PHE A 294 8.19 -6.43 9.91
N ILE A 295 8.71 -6.35 11.13
CA ILE A 295 9.93 -5.62 11.46
C ILE A 295 10.99 -6.59 11.95
N SER A 296 12.19 -6.44 11.39
CA SER A 296 13.36 -7.25 11.70
C SER A 296 14.62 -6.37 11.71
N ARG A 297 15.75 -6.93 12.14
CA ARG A 297 17.06 -6.29 12.04
C ARG A 297 17.14 -4.94 12.74
N ILE A 298 16.42 -4.78 13.85
CA ILE A 298 16.49 -3.58 14.70
C ILE A 298 17.86 -3.54 15.37
N ARG A 299 18.57 -2.43 15.18
CA ARG A 299 19.92 -2.24 15.73
C ARG A 299 20.29 -0.76 15.77
N GLN A 300 21.12 -0.41 16.73
CA GLN A 300 21.70 0.92 16.79
C GLN A 300 22.52 1.23 15.53
N ASP A 301 22.48 2.47 15.07
CA ASP A 301 23.41 2.97 14.05
C ASP A 301 24.65 3.57 14.75
N SER A 302 25.78 2.90 14.62
CA SER A 302 27.02 3.34 15.23
C SER A 302 27.68 4.55 14.56
N THR A 303 27.09 5.07 13.48
CA THR A 303 27.65 6.18 12.71
C THR A 303 27.04 7.53 13.05
N ILE A 304 25.92 7.54 13.79
CA ILE A 304 25.23 8.73 14.29
C ILE A 304 24.78 8.51 15.75
N ASP A 305 24.72 9.57 16.54
CA ASP A 305 24.46 9.46 17.99
C ASP A 305 23.07 8.91 18.32
N ASN A 306 22.06 9.28 17.54
CA ASN A 306 20.65 8.98 17.81
C ASN A 306 20.01 8.19 16.67
N GLY A 307 20.67 7.13 16.19
CA GLY A 307 20.26 6.40 15.01
C GLY A 307 19.85 4.96 15.24
N ILE A 308 18.79 4.53 14.56
CA ILE A 308 18.35 3.13 14.48
C ILE A 308 18.21 2.71 13.02
N ASN A 309 18.68 1.50 12.73
CA ASN A 309 18.42 0.79 11.49
C ASN A 309 17.41 -0.31 11.74
N LEU A 310 16.50 -0.51 10.78
CA LEU A 310 15.57 -1.64 10.77
C LEU A 310 15.28 -2.13 9.35
N TRP A 311 14.75 -3.33 9.28
CA TRP A 311 14.22 -3.94 8.06
C TRP A 311 12.70 -4.08 8.21
N CYS A 312 11.97 -3.54 7.25
CA CYS A 312 10.53 -3.61 7.18
C CYS A 312 10.11 -4.46 5.99
N CYS A 313 9.12 -5.31 6.16
CA CYS A 313 8.58 -6.14 5.10
C CYS A 313 7.06 -6.23 5.22
N LEU A 314 6.35 -6.11 4.10
CA LEU A 314 4.90 -6.22 4.04
C LEU A 314 4.46 -6.89 2.74
N LEU A 315 3.42 -7.71 2.79
CA LEU A 315 2.69 -8.12 1.61
C LEU A 315 1.98 -6.92 0.98
N TYR A 316 2.27 -6.64 -0.28
CA TYR A 316 1.52 -5.66 -1.06
C TYR A 316 0.68 -6.34 -2.14
N THR A 317 -0.45 -6.86 -1.76
CA THR A 317 -1.58 -7.16 -2.66
C THR A 317 -2.90 -6.74 -2.03
N SER A 318 -2.85 -6.34 -0.77
CA SER A 318 -4.00 -5.86 -0.02
C SER A 318 -4.20 -4.35 -0.21
N PRO A 319 -5.44 -3.85 -0.31
CA PRO A 319 -5.75 -2.51 0.10
C PRO A 319 -5.44 -2.45 1.59
N SER A 320 -4.43 -1.79 1.99
CA SER A 320 -3.96 -1.68 3.36
C SER A 320 -4.60 -2.73 4.30
N PRO A 321 -3.89 -3.56 5.03
CA PRO A 321 -4.44 -4.54 6.00
C PRO A 321 -5.37 -3.91 7.03
N ARG A 322 -5.62 -2.76 6.86
CA ARG A 322 -5.96 -1.63 7.68
C ARG A 322 -7.30 -1.08 7.31
N ASP A 323 -8.18 -1.93 6.79
CA ASP A 323 -9.62 -1.70 6.67
C ASP A 323 -10.30 -1.48 8.03
N ALA A 324 -9.51 -1.29 9.09
CA ALA A 324 -9.94 -0.62 10.31
C ALA A 324 -10.58 0.75 10.02
N THR A 325 -10.27 1.37 8.89
CA THR A 325 -11.00 2.55 8.40
C THR A 325 -12.47 2.24 8.17
N LEU A 326 -12.79 1.07 7.59
CA LEU A 326 -14.17 0.66 7.37
C LEU A 326 -14.88 0.26 8.68
N SER A 327 -14.16 -0.34 9.64
CA SER A 327 -14.73 -0.73 10.94
C SER A 327 -14.91 0.43 11.92
N ARG A 328 -14.26 1.57 11.66
CA ARG A 328 -14.33 2.79 12.50
C ARG A 328 -15.19 3.89 11.91
N MET A 329 -15.85 3.67 10.78
CA MET A 329 -16.86 4.61 10.29
C MET A 329 -18.00 4.67 11.30
N PRO A 330 -18.49 5.89 11.66
CA PRO A 330 -19.60 6.02 12.58
C PRO A 330 -20.82 5.27 12.04
N SER A 331 -21.43 4.45 12.89
CA SER A 331 -22.66 3.70 12.57
C SER A 331 -23.92 4.57 12.47
N SER A 332 -23.74 5.89 12.36
CA SER A 332 -24.85 6.83 12.27
C SER A 332 -24.45 8.08 11.51
N ALA A 333 -24.92 8.20 10.33
CA ALA A 333 -25.29 9.47 9.72
C ALA A 333 -26.72 9.32 9.22
#